data_58956bfa319cfb050fa97193eed00dd7
#
_entry.id   58956bfa319cfb050fa97193eed00dd7
#
_cell.length_a   1.000
_cell.length_b   1.000
_cell.length_c   1.000
_cell.angle_alpha   90.00
_cell.angle_beta   90.00
_cell.angle_gamma   90.00
#
_symmetry.space_group_name_H-M   'P 1'
#
loop_
_entity.id
_entity.type
_entity.pdbx_description
1 polymer ?
#
loop_
_entity_poly.entity_id
_entity_poly.type
_entity_poly.pdbx_seq_one_letter_code
_entity_poly.pdbx_strand_id
1 'polypeptide(L)'
;MGKEIPAGLPQIIEDYWYSIEWDVETLWALDLPVDPMPVADLLWHLDVPVWGNYQVSPREVLADPVTHAAEYHRMLRADLAYPLEVARIKGRWMILDGIHRLLKAHSLGLTRIDVRKVPAEHLAPFAR
;
A
#
# COMPACT_ATOMS: atom_id res chain seq x y z
N MET A 1 10.51 -6.72 -19.81
CA MET A 1 11.41 -5.67 -19.34
C MET A 1 10.93 -5.16 -18.00
N GLY A 2 11.73 -5.23 -16.96
CA GLY A 2 11.35 -4.81 -15.63
C GLY A 2 11.58 -3.31 -15.40
N LYS A 3 11.10 -2.82 -14.25
CA LYS A 3 11.38 -1.46 -13.80
C LYS A 3 12.83 -1.36 -13.33
N GLU A 4 13.45 -0.22 -13.54
CA GLU A 4 14.73 0.05 -12.91
C GLU A 4 14.55 0.28 -11.42
N ILE A 5 15.45 -0.28 -10.62
CA ILE A 5 15.45 -0.06 -9.18
C ILE A 5 16.33 1.15 -8.89
N PRO A 6 15.78 2.27 -8.41
CA PRO A 6 16.60 3.43 -8.05
C PRO A 6 17.62 3.06 -6.98
N ALA A 7 18.80 3.68 -7.06
CA ALA A 7 19.84 3.47 -6.07
C ALA A 7 19.46 4.07 -4.72
N GLY A 8 19.88 3.43 -3.64
CA GLY A 8 19.68 3.95 -2.28
C GLY A 8 18.31 3.72 -1.69
N LEU A 9 17.48 2.90 -2.31
CA LEU A 9 16.17 2.54 -1.73
C LEU A 9 16.35 1.65 -0.49
N PRO A 10 15.46 1.79 0.51
CA PRO A 10 15.41 0.83 1.60
C PRO A 10 15.15 -0.59 1.09
N GLN A 11 15.73 -1.59 1.75
CA GLN A 11 15.56 -2.99 1.36
C GLN A 11 14.09 -3.40 1.29
N ILE A 12 13.24 -2.85 2.18
CA ILE A 12 11.81 -3.15 2.20
C ILE A 12 11.13 -2.75 0.88
N ILE A 13 11.57 -1.67 0.24
CA ILE A 13 11.04 -1.24 -1.06
C ILE A 13 11.41 -2.27 -2.14
N GLU A 14 12.67 -2.72 -2.16
CA GLU A 14 13.10 -3.74 -3.12
C GLU A 14 12.34 -5.06 -2.93
N ASP A 15 12.16 -5.47 -1.68
CA ASP A 15 11.50 -6.72 -1.35
C ASP A 15 10.05 -6.77 -1.82
N TYR A 16 9.37 -5.62 -1.84
CA TYR A 16 7.96 -5.55 -2.22
C TYR A 16 7.76 -5.06 -3.64
N TRP A 17 8.10 -3.81 -3.89
CA TRP A 17 7.72 -3.14 -5.14
C TRP A 17 8.56 -3.57 -6.31
N TYR A 18 9.72 -4.21 -6.06
CA TYR A 18 10.63 -4.67 -7.09
C TYR A 18 10.85 -6.19 -7.09
N SER A 19 10.09 -6.95 -6.29
CA SER A 19 10.14 -8.41 -6.32
C SER A 19 8.93 -9.04 -7.01
N ILE A 20 7.78 -8.35 -7.00
CA ILE A 20 6.50 -8.85 -7.50
C ILE A 20 5.87 -7.79 -8.40
N GLU A 21 5.24 -8.25 -9.49
CA GLU A 21 4.43 -7.40 -10.36
C GLU A 21 2.95 -7.71 -10.18
N TRP A 22 2.12 -6.68 -10.30
CA TRP A 22 0.68 -6.83 -10.32
C TRP A 22 0.04 -5.70 -11.12
N ASP A 23 -1.18 -5.95 -11.60
CA ASP A 23 -2.01 -4.96 -12.29
C ASP A 23 -3.25 -4.70 -11.46
N VAL A 24 -3.40 -3.46 -10.97
CA VAL A 24 -4.49 -3.06 -10.08
C VAL A 24 -5.86 -3.32 -10.72
N GLU A 25 -6.04 -3.02 -12.00
CA GLU A 25 -7.32 -3.24 -12.67
C GLU A 25 -7.68 -4.73 -12.73
N THR A 26 -6.70 -5.59 -12.97
CA THR A 26 -6.91 -7.05 -12.92
C THR A 26 -7.33 -7.48 -11.53
N LEU A 27 -6.71 -6.93 -10.47
CA LEU A 27 -7.08 -7.27 -9.10
C LEU A 27 -8.50 -6.83 -8.78
N TRP A 28 -8.92 -5.67 -9.24
CA TRP A 28 -10.28 -5.18 -9.00
C TRP A 28 -11.35 -6.07 -9.64
N ALA A 29 -11.02 -6.74 -10.76
CA ALA A 29 -11.94 -7.63 -11.45
C ALA A 29 -12.09 -9.00 -10.78
N LEU A 30 -11.23 -9.33 -9.80
CA LEU A 30 -11.32 -10.61 -9.09
C LEU A 30 -12.50 -10.63 -8.15
N ASP A 31 -13.18 -11.78 -8.09
CA ASP A 31 -14.25 -12.01 -7.13
C ASP A 31 -13.63 -12.59 -5.84
N LEU A 32 -13.25 -11.72 -4.93
CA LEU A 32 -12.62 -12.10 -3.67
C LEU A 32 -13.48 -11.67 -2.49
N PRO A 33 -13.49 -12.45 -1.39
CA PRO A 33 -14.22 -12.05 -0.20
C PRO A 33 -13.58 -10.82 0.45
N VAL A 34 -14.40 -10.02 1.13
CA VAL A 34 -13.95 -8.92 1.96
C VAL A 34 -13.85 -9.39 3.39
N ASP A 35 -12.68 -9.25 3.99
CA ASP A 35 -12.43 -9.63 5.38
C ASP A 35 -11.90 -8.45 6.18
N PRO A 36 -12.26 -8.32 7.47
CA PRO A 36 -11.63 -7.31 8.32
C PRO A 36 -10.21 -7.76 8.70
N MET A 37 -9.31 -6.79 8.80
CA MET A 37 -7.93 -7.01 9.22
C MET A 37 -7.53 -5.96 10.25
N PRO A 38 -6.73 -6.31 11.28
CA PRO A 38 -6.21 -5.30 12.18
C PRO A 38 -5.37 -4.27 11.43
N VAL A 39 -5.64 -3.00 11.65
CA VAL A 39 -4.82 -1.92 11.07
C VAL A 39 -3.35 -2.08 11.50
N ALA A 40 -3.12 -2.57 12.73
CA ALA A 40 -1.77 -2.80 13.24
C ALA A 40 -0.91 -3.70 12.33
N ASP A 41 -1.52 -4.65 11.62
CA ASP A 41 -0.78 -5.56 10.72
C ASP A 41 -0.26 -4.86 9.47
N LEU A 42 -0.78 -3.67 9.18
CA LEU A 42 -0.45 -2.90 7.97
C LEU A 42 0.28 -1.59 8.27
N LEU A 43 0.40 -1.19 9.55
CA LEU A 43 0.95 0.11 9.93
C LEU A 43 2.39 0.33 9.46
N TRP A 44 3.15 -0.73 9.25
CA TRP A 44 4.53 -0.61 8.79
C TRP A 44 4.64 0.14 7.45
N HIS A 45 3.57 0.11 6.61
CA HIS A 45 3.54 0.85 5.35
C HIS A 45 3.69 2.36 5.56
N LEU A 46 3.22 2.88 6.69
CA LEU A 46 3.21 4.31 6.94
C LEU A 46 4.60 4.89 7.17
N ASP A 47 5.58 4.05 7.50
CA ASP A 47 6.96 4.45 7.72
C ASP A 47 7.85 4.22 6.50
N VAL A 48 7.28 3.70 5.41
CA VAL A 48 8.01 3.41 4.17
C VAL A 48 7.84 4.58 3.19
N PRO A 49 8.92 5.09 2.58
CA PRO A 49 8.82 6.23 1.68
C PRO A 49 8.29 5.83 0.30
N VAL A 50 6.99 5.55 0.23
CA VAL A 50 6.32 5.06 -1.00
C VAL A 50 5.89 6.16 -1.95
N TRP A 51 5.83 7.41 -1.48
CA TRP A 51 5.38 8.56 -2.25
C TRP A 51 6.54 9.51 -2.57
N GLY A 52 6.27 10.50 -3.42
CA GLY A 52 7.25 11.53 -3.72
C GLY A 52 8.53 10.97 -4.34
N ASN A 53 8.41 10.04 -5.27
CA ASN A 53 9.54 9.38 -5.90
C ASN A 53 10.43 8.66 -4.87
N TYR A 54 9.78 7.93 -3.96
CA TYR A 54 10.42 7.16 -2.88
C TYR A 54 11.18 8.04 -1.87
N GLN A 55 10.68 9.24 -1.61
CA GLN A 55 11.29 10.17 -0.65
C GLN A 55 10.38 10.54 0.51
N VAL A 56 9.08 10.24 0.41
CA VAL A 56 8.08 10.68 1.39
C VAL A 56 7.29 9.49 1.90
N SER A 57 7.27 9.31 3.23
CA SER A 57 6.41 8.30 3.85
C SER A 57 5.01 8.85 4.10
N PRO A 58 3.98 7.98 4.16
CA PRO A 58 2.64 8.44 4.54
C PRO A 58 2.61 9.15 5.89
N ARG A 59 3.40 8.72 6.86
CA ARG A 59 3.44 9.36 8.19
C ARG A 59 3.94 10.80 8.12
N GLU A 60 4.91 11.08 7.22
CA GLU A 60 5.39 12.46 7.00
C GLU A 60 4.29 13.36 6.45
N VAL A 61 3.38 12.81 5.65
CA VAL A 61 2.25 13.57 5.10
C VAL A 61 1.31 14.02 6.22
N LEU A 62 1.04 13.16 7.21
CA LEU A 62 0.23 13.54 8.37
C LEU A 62 0.95 14.57 9.25
N ALA A 63 2.27 14.45 9.37
CA ALA A 63 3.06 15.37 10.20
C ALA A 63 3.18 16.77 9.59
N ASP A 64 3.14 16.87 8.26
CA ASP A 64 3.26 18.15 7.54
C ASP A 64 2.30 18.22 6.35
N PRO A 65 1.01 18.41 6.61
CA PRO A 65 0.00 18.44 5.54
C PRO A 65 0.17 19.60 4.55
N VAL A 66 0.81 20.66 4.96
CA VAL A 66 1.01 21.83 4.10
C VAL A 66 2.05 21.55 3.02
N THR A 67 3.20 21.01 3.42
CA THR A 67 4.27 20.64 2.48
C THR A 67 3.81 19.51 1.54
N HIS A 68 3.01 18.56 2.06
CA HIS A 68 2.56 17.39 1.31
C HIS A 68 1.07 17.47 0.97
N ALA A 69 0.60 18.64 0.55
CA ALA A 69 -0.83 18.92 0.36
C ALA A 69 -1.51 17.98 -0.63
N ALA A 70 -0.85 17.64 -1.74
CA ALA A 70 -1.43 16.77 -2.75
C ALA A 70 -1.77 15.38 -2.18
N GLU A 71 -0.84 14.75 -1.46
CA GLU A 71 -1.06 13.45 -0.86
C GLU A 71 -2.05 13.53 0.31
N TYR A 72 -1.97 14.60 1.09
CA TYR A 72 -2.90 14.82 2.19
C TYR A 72 -4.35 14.92 1.70
N HIS A 73 -4.60 15.68 0.62
CA HIS A 73 -5.93 15.81 0.05
C HIS A 73 -6.42 14.51 -0.58
N ARG A 74 -5.54 13.72 -1.19
CA ARG A 74 -5.91 12.39 -1.68
C ARG A 74 -6.35 11.48 -0.52
N MET A 75 -5.65 11.54 0.60
CA MET A 75 -6.01 10.79 1.80
C MET A 75 -7.38 11.21 2.31
N LEU A 76 -7.66 12.51 2.38
CA LEU A 76 -8.97 13.01 2.84
C LEU A 76 -10.11 12.55 1.92
N ARG A 77 -9.87 12.45 0.62
CA ARG A 77 -10.88 12.01 -0.36
C ARG A 77 -11.01 10.50 -0.47
N ALA A 78 -10.12 9.75 0.14
CA ALA A 78 -10.17 8.29 0.07
C ALA A 78 -11.47 7.77 0.69
N ASP A 79 -12.07 6.77 0.04
CA ASP A 79 -13.34 6.20 0.47
C ASP A 79 -13.10 4.86 1.16
N LEU A 80 -13.35 4.82 2.46
CA LEU A 80 -13.14 3.62 3.28
C LEU A 80 -14.20 2.53 3.02
N ALA A 81 -15.23 2.81 2.23
CA ALA A 81 -16.17 1.79 1.78
C ALA A 81 -15.52 0.77 0.83
N TYR A 82 -14.44 1.16 0.16
CA TYR A 82 -13.70 0.24 -0.70
C TYR A 82 -12.62 -0.47 0.10
N PRO A 83 -12.55 -1.83 0.05
CA PRO A 83 -11.52 -2.58 0.75
C PRO A 83 -10.15 -2.38 0.11
N LEU A 84 -9.08 -2.57 0.91
CA LEU A 84 -7.73 -2.62 0.37
C LEU A 84 -7.49 -3.97 -0.31
N GLU A 85 -6.67 -3.98 -1.37
CA GLU A 85 -6.11 -5.24 -1.89
C GLU A 85 -4.78 -5.49 -1.21
N VAL A 86 -4.64 -6.67 -0.58
CA VAL A 86 -3.42 -7.06 0.13
C VAL A 86 -2.98 -8.45 -0.32
N ALA A 87 -1.70 -8.72 -0.20
CA ALA A 87 -1.15 -10.05 -0.45
C ALA A 87 -0.06 -10.38 0.57
N ARG A 88 0.10 -11.66 0.86
CA ARG A 88 1.17 -12.09 1.75
C ARG A 88 2.44 -12.31 0.93
N ILE A 89 3.42 -11.46 1.15
CA ILE A 89 4.69 -11.46 0.44
C ILE A 89 5.82 -11.48 1.46
N LYS A 90 6.72 -12.45 1.34
CA LYS A 90 7.88 -12.58 2.23
C LYS A 90 7.51 -12.52 3.71
N GLY A 91 6.41 -13.16 4.07
CA GLY A 91 5.96 -13.26 5.46
C GLY A 91 5.21 -12.04 6.00
N ARG A 92 4.93 -11.04 5.18
CA ARG A 92 4.19 -9.84 5.60
C ARG A 92 2.97 -9.62 4.75
N TRP A 93 1.94 -9.00 5.33
CA TRP A 93 0.81 -8.49 4.57
C TRP A 93 1.23 -7.18 3.91
N MET A 94 1.21 -7.16 2.57
CA MET A 94 1.58 -6.00 1.77
C MET A 94 0.35 -5.44 1.08
N ILE A 95 0.20 -4.12 1.10
CA ILE A 95 -0.86 -3.44 0.37
C ILE A 95 -0.47 -3.35 -1.11
N LEU A 96 -1.31 -3.90 -1.97
CA LEU A 96 -1.17 -3.77 -3.42
C LEU A 96 -1.88 -2.53 -3.93
N ASP A 97 -2.99 -2.15 -3.26
CA ASP A 97 -3.74 -0.93 -3.55
C ASP A 97 -4.42 -0.45 -2.28
N GLY A 98 -4.33 0.84 -1.99
CA GLY A 98 -5.09 1.45 -0.91
C GLY A 98 -4.28 2.09 0.22
N ILE A 99 -3.02 2.48 0.01
CA ILE A 99 -2.22 3.11 1.08
C ILE A 99 -2.86 4.41 1.58
N HIS A 100 -3.49 5.21 0.70
CA HIS A 100 -4.21 6.42 1.14
C HIS A 100 -5.38 6.07 2.06
N ARG A 101 -6.09 4.98 1.80
CA ARG A 101 -7.17 4.50 2.67
C ARG A 101 -6.65 4.03 4.01
N LEU A 102 -5.50 3.36 4.03
CA LEU A 102 -4.85 2.98 5.30
C LEU A 102 -4.49 4.21 6.12
N LEU A 103 -3.88 5.21 5.50
CA LEU A 103 -3.49 6.45 6.19
C LEU A 103 -4.70 7.14 6.78
N LYS A 104 -5.80 7.21 6.03
CA LYS A 104 -7.06 7.79 6.51
C LYS A 104 -7.61 7.01 7.70
N ALA A 105 -7.67 5.69 7.63
CA ALA A 105 -8.14 4.85 8.72
C ALA A 105 -7.31 5.08 9.99
N HIS A 106 -5.99 5.15 9.83
CA HIS A 106 -5.08 5.44 10.95
C HIS A 106 -5.34 6.83 11.54
N SER A 107 -5.50 7.84 10.69
CA SER A 107 -5.78 9.22 11.16
C SER A 107 -7.08 9.34 11.92
N LEU A 108 -8.06 8.49 11.63
CA LEU A 108 -9.36 8.43 12.30
C LEU A 108 -9.35 7.54 13.55
N GLY A 109 -8.23 6.90 13.86
CA GLY A 109 -8.11 6.02 15.02
C GLY A 109 -8.80 4.68 14.87
N LEU A 110 -9.08 4.24 13.64
CA LEU A 110 -9.69 2.95 13.40
C LEU A 110 -8.71 1.82 13.69
N THR A 111 -9.19 0.74 14.30
CA THR A 111 -8.36 -0.42 14.65
C THR A 111 -8.47 -1.56 13.66
N ARG A 112 -9.50 -1.54 12.81
CA ARG A 112 -9.73 -2.57 11.79
C ARG A 112 -10.05 -1.90 10.46
N ILE A 113 -9.72 -2.58 9.36
CA ILE A 113 -9.97 -2.12 8.00
C ILE A 113 -10.33 -3.32 7.13
N ASP A 114 -11.24 -3.12 6.19
CA ASP A 114 -11.63 -4.18 5.27
C ASP A 114 -10.58 -4.38 4.18
N VAL A 115 -10.26 -5.64 3.91
CA VAL A 115 -9.29 -6.01 2.89
C VAL A 115 -9.82 -7.14 2.01
N ARG A 116 -9.27 -7.24 0.81
CA ARG A 116 -9.40 -8.40 -0.06
C ARG A 116 -8.02 -9.04 -0.16
N LYS A 117 -7.91 -10.32 0.20
CA LYS A 117 -6.63 -11.05 0.20
C LYS A 117 -6.43 -11.67 -1.18
N VAL A 118 -5.45 -11.18 -1.91
CA VAL A 118 -5.15 -11.61 -3.28
C VAL A 118 -4.27 -12.87 -3.20
N PRO A 119 -4.69 -14.00 -3.80
CA PRO A 119 -3.87 -15.20 -3.85
C PRO A 119 -2.57 -14.97 -4.64
N ALA A 120 -1.50 -15.63 -4.22
CA ALA A 120 -0.18 -15.48 -4.84
C ALA A 120 -0.17 -15.82 -6.34
N GLU A 121 -1.10 -16.66 -6.81
CA GLU A 121 -1.20 -17.04 -8.21
C GLU A 121 -1.52 -15.86 -9.15
N HIS A 122 -2.05 -14.77 -8.61
CA HIS A 122 -2.34 -13.56 -9.38
C HIS A 122 -1.17 -12.57 -9.41
N LEU A 123 -0.05 -12.93 -8.79
CA LEU A 123 1.15 -12.10 -8.71
C LEU A 123 2.28 -12.77 -9.48
N ALA A 124 3.02 -11.99 -10.25
CA ALA A 124 4.15 -12.52 -11.01
C ALA A 124 5.47 -12.03 -10.44
N PRO A 125 6.55 -12.83 -10.52
CA PRO A 125 7.87 -12.33 -10.16
C PRO A 125 8.24 -11.12 -11.02
N PHE A 126 8.87 -10.12 -10.41
CA PHE A 126 9.30 -8.93 -11.14
C PHE A 126 10.43 -9.29 -12.11
N ALA A 127 10.25 -8.93 -13.37
CA ALA A 127 11.25 -9.15 -14.41
C ALA A 127 12.31 -8.04 -14.35
N ARG A 128 13.54 -8.41 -13.98
CA ARG A 128 14.65 -7.47 -13.86
C ARG A 128 15.59 -7.59 -15.04
#